data_9b603478b814a1f069b4ba8ee071003e
#
_entry.id   9b603478b814a1f069b4ba8ee071003e
#
_cell.length_a   1.000
_cell.length_b   1.000
_cell.length_c   1.000
_cell.angle_alpha   90.00
_cell.angle_beta   90.00
_cell.angle_gamma   90.00
#
_symmetry.space_group_name_H-M   'P 1'
#
loop_
_entity.id
_entity.type
_entity.pdbx_description
1 polymer ?
#
loop_
_entity_poly.entity_id
_entity_poly.type
_entity_poly.pdbx_seq_one_letter_code
_entity_poly.pdbx_strand_id
1 'polypeptide(L)'
;MARRKSTVILVLLTLAVLLLSPWASAPAPTVKPASPSGGTEALPSASPVGEEPAELAVTAVVGMSEFETLQAQNEAFRLRHPDVSVELRRQDPAEAGRRWNGEEWSPDGADIWLVPNEWVAALAVAGELLPADEVFVGEAISEPFDSLVSQLKWNGYVWAVPRDMDPYVVVWNTEVLSALQAEGETKFSPPLSPEAWRELPGKLAETGLNAGWLAIDGSDPLALLAWIGLFANRREDAPLTSAGQASDGGALEQALSLLAEARSGIRSGPLTPAFWRSFAAGEAAAVVARNSAATRALRTLSGSEAAALAIDRSAWNRDFVWPGGVSIVLSAKTKHEEAARVWAAEMTSKDNQLQNYRQTGRLPVSRSLYSEAYGIVEALSDSGLRGFPNEPALASGPEVASRLAEIGALWSGLLDGSVAPERWKALATELFADFKRDR
;
A
#
# COMPACT_ATOMS: atom_id res chain seq x y z
N MET A 1 -13.39 43.79 38.90
CA MET A 1 -12.37 43.18 39.80
C MET A 1 -11.94 41.76 39.39
N ALA A 2 -12.62 41.04 38.52
CA ALA A 2 -12.26 39.65 38.14
C ALA A 2 -11.04 39.53 37.23
N ARG A 3 -10.78 40.46 36.30
CA ARG A 3 -9.64 40.39 35.36
C ARG A 3 -8.25 40.49 35.98
N ARG A 4 -8.07 41.17 37.13
CA ARG A 4 -6.79 41.28 37.82
C ARG A 4 -6.39 40.00 38.55
N LYS A 5 -7.33 39.18 39.02
CA LYS A 5 -7.06 37.93 39.70
C LYS A 5 -6.53 36.83 38.76
N SER A 6 -7.09 36.80 37.53
CA SER A 6 -6.65 35.83 36.49
C SER A 6 -5.20 36.06 36.05
N THR A 7 -4.81 37.33 35.89
CA THR A 7 -3.41 37.67 35.49
C THR A 7 -2.40 37.31 36.56
N VAL A 8 -2.72 37.48 37.84
CA VAL A 8 -1.84 37.11 38.94
C VAL A 8 -1.68 35.59 39.05
N ILE A 9 -2.75 34.82 38.83
CA ILE A 9 -2.69 33.33 38.81
C ILE A 9 -1.87 32.84 37.64
N LEU A 10 -1.97 33.44 36.44
CA LEU A 10 -1.18 33.04 35.27
C LEU A 10 0.32 33.31 35.50
N VAL A 11 0.68 34.46 36.08
CA VAL A 11 2.07 34.79 36.39
C VAL A 11 2.65 33.86 37.47
N LEU A 12 1.88 33.47 38.48
CA LEU A 12 2.32 32.51 39.49
C LEU A 12 2.50 31.10 38.93
N LEU A 13 1.65 30.67 37.99
CA LEU A 13 1.80 29.38 37.31
C LEU A 13 3.02 29.34 36.39
N THR A 14 3.30 30.41 35.62
CA THR A 14 4.53 30.50 34.81
C THR A 14 5.78 30.56 35.64
N LEU A 15 5.77 31.23 36.82
CA LEU A 15 6.89 31.25 37.73
C LEU A 15 7.15 29.88 38.40
N ALA A 16 6.09 29.14 38.69
CA ALA A 16 6.20 27.78 39.24
C ALA A 16 6.78 26.78 38.21
N VAL A 17 6.42 26.90 36.91
CA VAL A 17 6.98 26.09 35.83
C VAL A 17 8.48 26.40 35.62
N LEU A 18 8.88 27.67 35.76
CA LEU A 18 10.29 28.06 35.63
C LEU A 18 11.15 27.57 36.83
N LEU A 19 10.58 27.49 38.04
CA LEU A 19 11.28 27.01 39.23
C LEU A 19 11.36 25.49 39.34
N LEU A 20 10.51 24.76 38.64
CA LEU A 20 10.48 23.30 38.54
C LEU A 20 11.24 22.74 37.31
N SER A 21 11.88 23.62 36.53
CA SER A 21 12.67 23.20 35.37
C SER A 21 13.99 22.55 35.83
N PRO A 22 14.29 21.30 35.42
CA PRO A 22 15.50 20.58 35.84
C PRO A 22 16.81 21.19 35.32
N TRP A 23 16.75 22.30 34.58
CA TRP A 23 17.94 22.98 34.05
C TRP A 23 18.65 23.94 35.05
N ALA A 24 18.10 24.15 36.23
CA ALA A 24 18.64 25.12 37.21
C ALA A 24 19.68 24.53 38.19
N SER A 25 20.09 23.28 38.05
CA SER A 25 20.93 22.61 39.08
C SER A 25 22.08 21.75 38.52
N ALA A 26 22.73 22.15 37.42
CA ALA A 26 23.97 21.50 36.99
C ALA A 26 25.18 22.34 37.45
N PRO A 27 26.03 21.87 38.41
CA PRO A 27 27.30 22.54 38.74
C PRO A 27 28.29 22.36 37.59
N ALA A 28 28.97 23.45 37.19
CA ALA A 28 30.00 23.42 36.15
C ALA A 28 31.18 22.53 36.61
N PRO A 29 31.78 21.71 35.73
CA PRO A 29 32.94 20.92 36.08
C PRO A 29 34.16 21.82 36.23
N THR A 30 34.74 21.84 37.42
CA THR A 30 36.04 22.48 37.70
C THR A 30 37.17 21.62 37.12
N VAL A 31 37.80 22.12 36.04
CA VAL A 31 39.02 21.52 35.50
C VAL A 31 40.20 21.88 36.40
N LYS A 32 40.80 20.89 37.04
CA LYS A 32 42.09 21.03 37.73
C LYS A 32 43.23 20.87 36.73
N PRO A 33 44.22 21.73 36.69
CA PRO A 33 45.39 21.54 35.82
C PRO A 33 46.24 20.37 36.33
N ALA A 34 46.49 19.40 35.44
CA ALA A 34 47.38 18.28 35.69
C ALA A 34 48.84 18.69 35.50
N SER A 35 49.69 18.41 36.50
CA SER A 35 51.15 18.49 36.39
C SER A 35 51.73 17.33 35.58
N PRO A 36 52.81 17.52 34.83
CA PRO A 36 53.36 16.46 34.00
C PRO A 36 54.30 15.57 34.85
N SER A 37 53.95 14.30 35.00
CA SER A 37 54.91 13.26 35.39
C SER A 37 54.81 12.11 34.39
N GLY A 38 55.96 11.85 33.77
CA GLY A 38 56.11 10.81 32.76
C GLY A 38 55.97 9.41 33.37
N GLY A 39 55.25 8.59 32.66
CA GLY A 39 55.12 7.17 32.88
C GLY A 39 54.42 6.61 31.66
N THR A 40 55.19 5.94 30.80
CA THR A 40 54.67 5.20 29.64
C THR A 40 54.01 3.93 30.18
N GLU A 41 52.76 4.02 30.61
CA GLU A 41 51.92 2.83 30.72
C GLU A 41 51.10 2.68 29.43
N ALA A 42 51.38 1.58 28.75
CA ALA A 42 50.59 1.16 27.61
C ALA A 42 49.14 1.01 28.04
N LEU A 43 48.23 1.87 27.47
CA LEU A 43 46.82 1.66 27.55
C LEU A 43 46.53 0.24 27.02
N PRO A 44 45.75 -0.57 27.75
CA PRO A 44 45.26 -1.79 27.18
C PRO A 44 44.45 -1.41 25.94
N SER A 45 44.94 -1.83 24.79
CA SER A 45 44.15 -1.82 23.55
C SER A 45 42.88 -2.60 23.86
N ALA A 46 41.76 -1.90 24.05
CA ALA A 46 40.47 -2.54 24.01
C ALA A 46 40.39 -3.15 22.63
N SER A 47 40.65 -4.42 22.53
CA SER A 47 40.25 -5.21 21.39
C SER A 47 38.76 -4.95 21.24
N PRO A 48 38.25 -4.59 20.05
CA PRO A 48 36.83 -4.60 19.84
C PRO A 48 36.35 -6.00 20.22
N VAL A 49 35.49 -6.09 21.23
CA VAL A 49 34.72 -7.27 21.52
C VAL A 49 34.01 -7.51 20.19
N GLY A 50 34.46 -8.52 19.43
CA GLY A 50 33.81 -8.86 18.18
C GLY A 50 32.38 -9.21 18.53
N GLU A 51 31.46 -8.34 18.18
CA GLU A 51 30.05 -8.70 18.16
C GLU A 51 29.95 -9.96 17.30
N GLU A 52 29.35 -11.01 17.84
CA GLU A 52 29.09 -12.22 17.07
C GLU A 52 28.29 -11.82 15.83
N PRO A 53 28.65 -12.33 14.64
CA PRO A 53 27.93 -12.00 13.41
C PRO A 53 26.42 -12.21 13.61
N ALA A 54 25.60 -11.20 13.31
CA ALA A 54 24.17 -11.32 13.43
C ALA A 54 23.63 -12.18 12.29
N GLU A 55 22.81 -13.18 12.61
CA GLU A 55 22.11 -14.01 11.64
C GLU A 55 20.63 -13.63 11.62
N LEU A 56 20.17 -13.04 10.53
CA LEU A 56 18.79 -12.63 10.33
C LEU A 56 18.04 -13.62 9.43
N ALA A 57 16.90 -14.08 9.89
CA ALA A 57 15.92 -14.80 9.08
C ALA A 57 14.84 -13.82 8.59
N VAL A 58 14.62 -13.75 7.29
CA VAL A 58 13.64 -12.86 6.67
C VAL A 58 12.67 -13.67 5.83
N THR A 59 11.39 -13.57 6.13
CA THR A 59 10.31 -14.17 5.33
C THR A 59 9.55 -13.10 4.57
N ALA A 60 9.49 -13.24 3.24
CA ALA A 60 8.83 -12.27 2.36
C ALA A 60 7.58 -12.87 1.70
N VAL A 61 6.41 -12.31 2.00
CA VAL A 61 5.14 -12.61 1.34
C VAL A 61 5.03 -11.74 0.09
N VAL A 62 5.70 -12.17 -0.97
CA VAL A 62 5.82 -11.40 -2.21
C VAL A 62 5.82 -12.31 -3.45
N GLY A 63 5.54 -11.73 -4.62
CA GLY A 63 5.67 -12.42 -5.91
C GLY A 63 7.12 -12.76 -6.24
N MET A 64 7.32 -13.56 -7.30
CA MET A 64 8.66 -14.02 -7.67
C MET A 64 9.56 -12.84 -8.08
N SER A 65 9.11 -11.92 -8.91
CA SER A 65 9.92 -10.80 -9.38
C SER A 65 10.30 -9.83 -8.27
N GLU A 66 9.41 -9.64 -7.29
CA GLU A 66 9.68 -8.85 -6.09
C GLU A 66 10.73 -9.53 -5.20
N PHE A 67 10.67 -10.86 -5.12
CA PHE A 67 11.65 -11.65 -4.36
C PHE A 67 13.04 -11.63 -5.01
N GLU A 68 13.12 -11.80 -6.33
CA GLU A 68 14.39 -11.69 -7.09
C GLU A 68 15.03 -10.31 -6.90
N THR A 69 14.20 -9.24 -6.91
CA THR A 69 14.68 -7.89 -6.65
C THR A 69 15.20 -7.76 -5.21
N LEU A 70 14.48 -8.30 -4.23
CA LEU A 70 14.90 -8.31 -2.83
C LEU A 70 16.21 -9.09 -2.63
N GLN A 71 16.39 -10.23 -3.32
CA GLN A 71 17.64 -10.99 -3.29
C GLN A 71 18.82 -10.14 -3.80
N ALA A 72 18.65 -9.45 -4.93
CA ALA A 72 19.70 -8.59 -5.46
C ALA A 72 20.06 -7.43 -4.51
N GLN A 73 19.05 -6.83 -3.87
CA GLN A 73 19.24 -5.79 -2.85
C GLN A 73 19.97 -6.34 -1.61
N ASN A 74 19.59 -7.54 -1.17
CA ASN A 74 20.22 -8.21 -0.04
C ASN A 74 21.68 -8.57 -0.30
N GLU A 75 22.03 -9.00 -1.52
CA GLU A 75 23.42 -9.23 -1.88
C GLU A 75 24.25 -7.95 -1.81
N ALA A 76 23.69 -6.83 -2.27
CA ALA A 76 24.34 -5.51 -2.15
C ALA A 76 24.49 -5.07 -0.68
N PHE A 77 23.50 -5.38 0.17
CA PHE A 77 23.56 -5.16 1.62
C PHE A 77 24.71 -5.94 2.27
N ARG A 78 24.81 -7.24 2.00
CA ARG A 78 25.84 -8.13 2.56
C ARG A 78 27.28 -7.66 2.25
N LEU A 79 27.49 -7.02 1.10
CA LEU A 79 28.79 -6.45 0.77
C LEU A 79 29.16 -5.24 1.64
N ARG A 80 28.17 -4.49 2.12
CA ARG A 80 28.36 -3.30 2.99
C ARG A 80 28.36 -3.66 4.48
N HIS A 81 27.67 -4.74 4.83
CA HIS A 81 27.48 -5.22 6.20
C HIS A 81 27.94 -6.68 6.33
N PRO A 82 29.25 -6.97 6.24
CA PRO A 82 29.77 -8.33 6.24
C PRO A 82 29.60 -9.07 7.57
N ASP A 83 29.30 -8.34 8.62
CA ASP A 83 28.98 -8.80 9.98
C ASP A 83 27.52 -9.22 10.15
N VAL A 84 26.66 -9.00 9.14
CA VAL A 84 25.25 -9.41 9.14
C VAL A 84 25.00 -10.45 8.05
N SER A 85 24.65 -11.66 8.45
CA SER A 85 24.17 -12.72 7.54
C SER A 85 22.67 -12.69 7.44
N VAL A 86 22.11 -12.76 6.23
CA VAL A 86 20.66 -12.71 6.01
C VAL A 86 20.19 -13.87 5.18
N GLU A 87 19.30 -14.71 5.73
CA GLU A 87 18.60 -15.77 5.02
C GLU A 87 17.24 -15.26 4.55
N LEU A 88 17.01 -15.26 3.24
CA LEU A 88 15.73 -14.84 2.64
C LEU A 88 14.89 -16.08 2.29
N ARG A 89 13.63 -16.07 2.72
CA ARG A 89 12.61 -17.07 2.38
C ARG A 89 11.42 -16.38 1.72
N ARG A 90 10.87 -16.99 0.65
CA ARG A 90 9.67 -16.49 -0.03
C ARG A 90 8.46 -17.33 0.37
N GLN A 91 7.35 -16.64 0.64
CA GLN A 91 6.01 -17.24 0.66
C GLN A 91 5.19 -16.67 -0.49
N ASP A 92 4.42 -17.52 -1.14
CA ASP A 92 3.51 -17.09 -2.19
C ASP A 92 2.34 -16.27 -1.59
N PRO A 93 2.05 -15.06 -2.10
CA PRO A 93 1.01 -14.20 -1.53
C PRO A 93 -0.38 -14.84 -1.49
N ALA A 94 -0.76 -15.62 -2.52
CA ALA A 94 -2.06 -16.26 -2.56
C ALA A 94 -2.14 -17.43 -1.55
N GLU A 95 -1.05 -18.18 -1.39
CA GLU A 95 -0.99 -19.25 -0.38
C GLU A 95 -0.97 -18.67 1.03
N ALA A 96 -0.14 -17.66 1.27
CA ALA A 96 -0.07 -16.99 2.56
C ALA A 96 -1.42 -16.36 2.94
N GLY A 97 -2.12 -15.72 1.98
CA GLY A 97 -3.45 -15.17 2.17
C GLY A 97 -4.51 -16.23 2.55
N ARG A 98 -4.47 -17.40 1.90
CA ARG A 98 -5.36 -18.50 2.28
C ARG A 98 -5.13 -19.01 3.71
N ARG A 99 -3.86 -19.11 4.13
CA ARG A 99 -3.51 -19.51 5.50
C ARG A 99 -3.91 -18.46 6.51
N TRP A 100 -3.69 -17.19 6.19
CA TRP A 100 -4.10 -16.06 7.01
C TRP A 100 -5.62 -16.11 7.33
N ASN A 101 -6.43 -16.31 6.30
CA ASN A 101 -7.88 -16.39 6.41
C ASN A 101 -8.37 -17.63 7.13
N GLY A 102 -7.59 -18.72 7.13
CA GLY A 102 -7.83 -19.96 7.86
C GLY A 102 -7.27 -19.97 9.30
N GLU A 103 -6.73 -18.83 9.76
CA GLU A 103 -6.03 -18.72 11.06
C GLU A 103 -4.82 -19.65 11.19
N GLU A 104 -4.35 -20.21 10.08
CA GLU A 104 -3.20 -21.13 10.06
C GLU A 104 -1.86 -20.41 9.79
N TRP A 105 -1.92 -19.13 9.38
CA TRP A 105 -0.71 -18.37 9.17
C TRP A 105 -0.14 -17.95 10.53
N SER A 106 1.06 -18.41 10.80
CA SER A 106 1.82 -18.08 12.00
C SER A 106 3.19 -17.61 11.56
N PRO A 107 3.75 -16.62 12.24
CA PRO A 107 5.15 -16.26 12.06
C PRO A 107 6.04 -17.50 12.21
N ASP A 108 6.88 -17.75 11.21
CA ASP A 108 7.74 -18.94 11.13
C ASP A 108 9.04 -18.83 11.94
N GLY A 109 9.08 -17.93 12.92
CA GLY A 109 10.27 -17.66 13.73
C GLY A 109 11.29 -16.75 13.06
N ALA A 110 10.95 -16.11 11.94
CA ALA A 110 11.81 -15.12 11.31
C ALA A 110 11.93 -13.84 12.15
N ASP A 111 13.05 -13.14 11.98
CA ASP A 111 13.32 -11.85 12.64
C ASP A 111 12.59 -10.70 11.97
N ILE A 112 12.38 -10.83 10.66
CA ILE A 112 11.75 -9.81 9.81
C ILE A 112 10.74 -10.49 8.89
N TRP A 113 9.58 -9.84 8.70
CA TRP A 113 8.64 -10.23 7.65
C TRP A 113 8.36 -9.07 6.69
N LEU A 114 8.21 -9.40 5.42
CA LEU A 114 7.59 -8.51 4.43
C LEU A 114 6.16 -8.99 4.24
N VAL A 115 5.19 -8.16 4.61
CA VAL A 115 3.78 -8.53 4.59
C VAL A 115 2.93 -7.48 3.89
N PRO A 116 1.75 -7.86 3.35
CA PRO A 116 0.76 -6.89 2.89
C PRO A 116 0.41 -5.88 3.99
N ASN A 117 0.20 -4.62 3.61
CA ASN A 117 -0.04 -3.53 4.57
C ASN A 117 -1.25 -3.80 5.47
N GLU A 118 -2.28 -4.44 4.94
CA GLU A 118 -3.51 -4.80 5.65
C GLU A 118 -3.33 -5.82 6.77
N TRP A 119 -2.20 -6.53 6.84
CA TRP A 119 -1.92 -7.49 7.91
C TRP A 119 -1.25 -6.84 9.13
N VAL A 120 -0.67 -5.67 8.97
CA VAL A 120 0.20 -5.04 9.99
C VAL A 120 -0.54 -4.83 11.32
N ALA A 121 -1.74 -4.26 11.28
CA ALA A 121 -2.50 -3.97 12.50
C ALA A 121 -2.88 -5.25 13.26
N ALA A 122 -3.25 -6.33 12.56
CA ALA A 122 -3.58 -7.61 13.17
C ALA A 122 -2.36 -8.25 13.84
N LEU A 123 -1.20 -8.22 13.20
CA LEU A 123 0.06 -8.71 13.78
C LEU A 123 0.48 -7.89 15.01
N ALA A 124 0.28 -6.58 14.97
CA ALA A 124 0.56 -5.71 16.11
C ALA A 124 -0.33 -6.04 17.31
N VAL A 125 -1.63 -6.27 17.10
CA VAL A 125 -2.57 -6.67 18.16
C VAL A 125 -2.24 -8.05 18.71
N ALA A 126 -1.78 -8.97 17.86
CA ALA A 126 -1.32 -10.29 18.30
C ALA A 126 -0.02 -10.25 19.13
N GLY A 127 0.63 -9.09 19.25
CA GLY A 127 1.90 -8.95 19.99
C GLY A 127 3.10 -9.56 19.27
N GLU A 128 3.01 -9.78 17.97
CA GLU A 128 4.06 -10.40 17.17
C GLU A 128 5.12 -9.39 16.66
N LEU A 129 4.84 -8.07 16.77
CA LEU A 129 5.68 -7.02 16.19
C LEU A 129 6.36 -6.15 17.23
N LEU A 130 7.54 -5.65 16.89
CA LEU A 130 8.17 -4.49 17.54
C LEU A 130 7.67 -3.20 16.86
N PRO A 131 7.48 -2.09 17.62
CA PRO A 131 7.23 -0.79 17.02
C PRO A 131 8.35 -0.38 16.07
N ALA A 132 7.99 0.20 14.94
CA ALA A 132 8.93 0.65 13.92
C ALA A 132 9.35 2.14 14.11
N ASP A 133 8.87 2.82 15.16
CA ASP A 133 9.10 4.26 15.39
C ASP A 133 10.57 4.63 15.41
N GLU A 134 11.47 3.75 15.86
CA GLU A 134 12.90 4.00 15.92
C GLU A 134 13.62 3.83 14.57
N VAL A 135 13.08 2.99 13.68
CA VAL A 135 13.55 2.86 12.27
C VAL A 135 13.01 4.01 11.43
N PHE A 136 11.84 4.51 11.83
CA PHE A 136 11.02 5.45 11.10
C PHE A 136 11.09 6.85 11.72
N VAL A 137 12.31 7.42 11.77
CA VAL A 137 12.57 8.74 12.39
C VAL A 137 12.89 9.80 11.33
N GLY A 138 12.61 11.05 11.65
CA GLY A 138 12.98 12.21 10.83
C GLY A 138 12.33 12.22 9.45
N GLU A 139 13.13 12.30 8.39
CA GLU A 139 12.65 12.33 7.00
C GLU A 139 11.88 11.05 6.63
N ALA A 140 12.25 9.90 7.19
CA ALA A 140 11.59 8.63 6.91
C ALA A 140 10.09 8.66 7.25
N ILE A 141 9.64 9.40 8.27
CA ILE A 141 8.22 9.55 8.63
C ILE A 141 7.46 10.50 7.69
N SER A 142 8.11 11.56 7.22
CA SER A 142 7.46 12.63 6.44
C SER A 142 7.45 12.37 4.93
N GLU A 143 8.27 11.47 4.46
CA GLU A 143 8.42 11.14 3.03
C GLU A 143 7.29 10.28 2.46
N PRO A 144 6.74 9.25 3.15
CA PRO A 144 5.66 8.44 2.62
C PRO A 144 4.33 9.19 2.55
N PHE A 145 3.42 8.68 1.72
CA PHE A 145 2.07 9.20 1.62
C PHE A 145 1.26 8.94 2.88
N ASP A 146 0.48 9.92 3.34
CA ASP A 146 -0.29 9.84 4.58
C ASP A 146 -1.29 8.68 4.57
N SER A 147 -1.91 8.40 3.41
CA SER A 147 -2.81 7.26 3.22
C SER A 147 -2.15 5.91 3.48
N LEU A 148 -0.85 5.80 3.21
CA LEU A 148 -0.08 4.59 3.46
C LEU A 148 0.30 4.48 4.94
N VAL A 149 0.86 5.56 5.49
CA VAL A 149 1.29 5.59 6.91
C VAL A 149 0.11 5.35 7.85
N SER A 150 -1.09 5.84 7.50
CA SER A 150 -2.30 5.63 8.32
C SER A 150 -2.68 4.15 8.45
N GLN A 151 -2.37 3.30 7.45
CA GLN A 151 -2.62 1.85 7.50
C GLN A 151 -1.64 1.10 8.42
N LEU A 152 -0.46 1.69 8.66
CA LEU A 152 0.61 1.08 9.43
C LEU A 152 0.61 1.52 10.89
N LYS A 153 -0.35 2.41 11.26
CA LYS A 153 -0.50 2.92 12.61
C LYS A 153 -1.59 2.15 13.36
N TRP A 154 -1.26 1.75 14.59
CA TRP A 154 -2.21 1.17 15.51
C TRP A 154 -1.87 1.58 16.94
N ASN A 155 -2.88 1.95 17.74
CA ASN A 155 -2.72 2.35 19.14
C ASN A 155 -1.60 3.40 19.40
N GLY A 156 -1.49 4.37 18.49
CA GLY A 156 -0.55 5.48 18.60
C GLY A 156 0.89 5.20 18.11
N TYR A 157 1.21 3.96 17.75
CA TYR A 157 2.52 3.55 17.25
C TYR A 157 2.49 3.24 15.75
N VAL A 158 3.65 3.38 15.09
CA VAL A 158 3.90 2.85 13.75
C VAL A 158 4.50 1.45 13.89
N TRP A 159 3.91 0.46 13.21
CA TRP A 159 4.28 -0.95 13.38
C TRP A 159 5.04 -1.55 12.19
N ALA A 160 5.24 -0.78 11.13
CA ALA A 160 5.90 -1.24 9.92
C ALA A 160 6.58 -0.11 9.18
N VAL A 161 7.62 -0.45 8.41
CA VAL A 161 8.28 0.45 7.47
C VAL A 161 7.77 0.15 6.06
N PRO A 162 7.06 1.08 5.39
CA PRO A 162 6.52 0.83 4.07
C PRO A 162 7.65 0.71 3.04
N ARG A 163 7.58 -0.32 2.19
CA ARG A 163 8.56 -0.58 1.15
C ARG A 163 8.11 -0.09 -0.21
N ASP A 164 6.86 -0.34 -0.56
CA ASP A 164 6.29 -0.01 -1.85
C ASP A 164 4.78 0.22 -1.78
N MET A 165 4.21 0.71 -2.88
CA MET A 165 2.78 0.83 -3.12
C MET A 165 2.41 0.15 -4.43
N ASP A 166 1.17 -0.36 -4.51
CA ASP A 166 0.65 -0.99 -5.71
C ASP A 166 -0.85 -0.70 -5.92
N PRO A 167 -1.21 0.58 -6.10
CA PRO A 167 -2.60 0.97 -6.32
C PRO A 167 -3.12 0.44 -7.64
N TYR A 168 -4.46 0.32 -7.74
CA TYR A 168 -5.12 -0.14 -8.94
C TYR A 168 -5.20 0.95 -10.00
N VAL A 169 -5.21 0.49 -11.25
CA VAL A 169 -5.39 1.29 -12.48
C VAL A 169 -6.45 0.65 -13.35
N VAL A 170 -6.99 1.41 -14.28
CA VAL A 170 -7.71 0.85 -15.41
C VAL A 170 -6.75 0.79 -16.60
N VAL A 171 -6.66 -0.36 -17.25
CA VAL A 171 -5.97 -0.47 -18.54
C VAL A 171 -7.02 -0.60 -19.62
N TRP A 172 -6.91 0.23 -20.62
CA TRP A 172 -7.84 0.29 -21.76
C TRP A 172 -7.25 -0.40 -22.98
N ASN A 173 -8.07 -1.16 -23.68
CA ASN A 173 -7.75 -1.53 -25.05
C ASN A 173 -8.23 -0.41 -25.98
N THR A 174 -7.29 0.37 -26.51
CA THR A 174 -7.58 1.57 -27.31
C THR A 174 -8.16 1.23 -28.69
N GLU A 175 -7.85 0.06 -29.24
CA GLU A 175 -8.42 -0.39 -30.50
C GLU A 175 -9.90 -0.74 -30.34
N VAL A 176 -10.26 -1.46 -29.26
CA VAL A 176 -11.67 -1.77 -28.94
C VAL A 176 -12.46 -0.48 -28.71
N LEU A 177 -11.91 0.48 -27.92
CA LEU A 177 -12.58 1.76 -27.68
C LEU A 177 -12.75 2.58 -28.95
N SER A 178 -11.74 2.58 -29.84
CA SER A 178 -11.80 3.30 -31.12
C SER A 178 -12.88 2.77 -32.03
N ALA A 179 -13.13 1.46 -31.98
CA ALA A 179 -14.21 0.83 -32.77
C ALA A 179 -15.63 1.22 -32.30
N LEU A 180 -15.75 1.79 -31.06
CA LEU A 180 -17.05 2.26 -30.53
C LEU A 180 -17.37 3.71 -30.86
N GLN A 181 -16.38 4.46 -31.34
CA GLN A 181 -16.54 5.90 -31.57
C GLN A 181 -16.92 6.17 -33.03
N ALA A 182 -17.99 6.91 -33.24
CA ALA A 182 -18.27 7.53 -34.53
C ALA A 182 -17.28 8.69 -34.75
N GLU A 183 -17.09 9.09 -35.99
CA GLU A 183 -16.17 10.17 -36.35
C GLU A 183 -16.55 11.47 -35.62
N GLY A 184 -15.62 11.98 -34.77
CA GLY A 184 -15.83 13.20 -33.98
C GLY A 184 -16.45 12.98 -32.58
N GLU A 185 -16.80 11.77 -32.18
CA GLU A 185 -17.28 11.46 -30.84
C GLU A 185 -16.12 11.14 -29.88
N THR A 186 -16.18 11.68 -28.64
CA THR A 186 -15.17 11.44 -27.60
C THR A 186 -15.74 10.72 -26.37
N LYS A 187 -16.96 10.19 -26.47
CA LYS A 187 -17.71 9.64 -25.34
C LYS A 187 -17.00 8.48 -24.63
N PHE A 188 -16.30 7.64 -25.39
CA PHE A 188 -15.53 6.51 -24.86
C PHE A 188 -14.02 6.80 -24.79
N SER A 189 -13.63 8.06 -24.61
CA SER A 189 -12.25 8.43 -24.38
C SER A 189 -11.93 8.36 -22.87
N PRO A 190 -10.92 7.61 -22.45
CA PRO A 190 -10.51 7.55 -21.05
C PRO A 190 -10.08 8.92 -20.48
N PRO A 191 -10.39 9.18 -19.20
CA PRO A 191 -11.16 8.35 -18.27
C PRO A 191 -12.66 8.40 -18.54
N LEU A 192 -13.34 7.25 -18.49
CA LEU A 192 -14.77 7.22 -18.72
C LEU A 192 -15.56 7.81 -17.55
N SER A 193 -16.60 8.58 -17.86
CA SER A 193 -17.60 8.98 -16.87
C SER A 193 -18.45 7.78 -16.42
N PRO A 194 -19.14 7.87 -15.27
CA PRO A 194 -20.09 6.83 -14.84
C PRO A 194 -21.17 6.52 -15.87
N GLU A 195 -21.61 7.52 -16.64
CA GLU A 195 -22.59 7.37 -17.72
C GLU A 195 -22.00 6.56 -18.88
N ALA A 196 -20.77 6.88 -19.30
CA ALA A 196 -20.08 6.16 -20.38
C ALA A 196 -19.81 4.70 -19.97
N TRP A 197 -19.46 4.43 -18.73
CA TRP A 197 -19.33 3.07 -18.21
C TRP A 197 -20.64 2.28 -18.33
N ARG A 198 -21.80 2.88 -18.01
CA ARG A 198 -23.12 2.21 -18.13
C ARG A 198 -23.51 1.91 -19.57
N GLU A 199 -23.12 2.76 -20.51
CA GLU A 199 -23.43 2.56 -21.93
C GLU A 199 -22.47 1.60 -22.64
N LEU A 200 -21.26 1.42 -22.14
CA LEU A 200 -20.19 0.62 -22.76
C LEU A 200 -20.62 -0.81 -23.12
N PRO A 201 -21.29 -1.59 -22.22
CA PRO A 201 -21.73 -2.95 -22.56
C PRO A 201 -22.71 -3.00 -23.74
N GLY A 202 -23.69 -2.08 -23.75
CA GLY A 202 -24.68 -2.00 -24.85
C GLY A 202 -24.04 -1.64 -26.18
N LYS A 203 -23.11 -0.67 -26.16
CA LYS A 203 -22.38 -0.25 -27.37
C LYS A 203 -21.50 -1.37 -27.92
N LEU A 204 -20.80 -2.11 -27.05
CA LEU A 204 -20.02 -3.28 -27.51
C LEU A 204 -20.93 -4.34 -28.17
N ALA A 205 -22.11 -4.60 -27.61
CA ALA A 205 -23.06 -5.55 -28.20
C ALA A 205 -23.54 -5.10 -29.59
N GLU A 206 -23.72 -3.80 -29.83
CA GLU A 206 -24.13 -3.24 -31.14
C GLU A 206 -23.05 -3.42 -32.22
N THR A 207 -21.77 -3.44 -31.86
CA THR A 207 -20.67 -3.60 -32.84
C THR A 207 -20.47 -5.01 -33.33
N GLY A 208 -21.06 -6.00 -32.68
CA GLY A 208 -20.83 -7.42 -32.97
C GLY A 208 -19.43 -7.92 -32.63
N LEU A 209 -18.62 -7.11 -31.94
CA LEU A 209 -17.33 -7.53 -31.40
C LEU A 209 -17.55 -8.55 -30.28
N ASN A 210 -16.80 -9.64 -30.32
CA ASN A 210 -16.81 -10.63 -29.21
C ASN A 210 -15.88 -10.18 -28.07
N ALA A 211 -15.98 -8.93 -27.66
CA ALA A 211 -15.19 -8.33 -26.60
C ALA A 211 -16.03 -8.19 -25.32
N GLY A 212 -15.43 -8.53 -24.18
CA GLY A 212 -15.99 -8.15 -22.89
C GLY A 212 -15.88 -6.64 -22.68
N TRP A 213 -16.76 -6.07 -21.87
CA TRP A 213 -16.64 -4.66 -21.51
C TRP A 213 -15.68 -4.43 -20.35
N LEU A 214 -15.51 -5.44 -19.49
CA LEU A 214 -14.64 -5.41 -18.31
C LEU A 214 -13.94 -6.75 -18.12
N ALA A 215 -12.66 -6.70 -17.76
CA ALA A 215 -11.93 -7.81 -17.19
C ALA A 215 -11.50 -7.46 -15.76
N ILE A 216 -11.60 -8.42 -14.84
CA ILE A 216 -11.28 -8.19 -13.42
C ILE A 216 -10.95 -9.51 -12.73
N ASP A 217 -10.00 -9.49 -11.79
CA ASP A 217 -9.72 -10.67 -10.96
C ASP A 217 -10.76 -10.81 -9.85
N GLY A 218 -11.67 -11.78 -10.01
CA GLY A 218 -12.72 -12.05 -9.03
C GLY A 218 -12.22 -12.67 -7.72
N SER A 219 -10.95 -13.05 -7.64
CA SER A 219 -10.34 -13.55 -6.41
C SER A 219 -9.69 -12.44 -5.57
N ASP A 220 -9.54 -11.23 -6.13
CA ASP A 220 -8.94 -10.08 -5.46
C ASP A 220 -10.01 -9.09 -4.95
N PRO A 221 -10.31 -9.07 -3.64
CA PRO A 221 -11.32 -8.17 -3.08
C PRO A 221 -10.97 -6.69 -3.25
N LEU A 222 -9.69 -6.35 -3.35
CA LEU A 222 -9.24 -4.98 -3.56
C LEU A 222 -9.53 -4.50 -4.99
N ALA A 223 -9.60 -5.41 -5.97
CA ALA A 223 -10.04 -5.08 -7.33
C ALA A 223 -11.50 -4.62 -7.36
N LEU A 224 -12.37 -5.23 -6.54
CA LEU A 224 -13.75 -4.75 -6.36
C LEU A 224 -13.78 -3.34 -5.78
N LEU A 225 -13.00 -3.09 -4.72
CA LEU A 225 -12.96 -1.76 -4.11
C LEU A 225 -12.45 -0.70 -5.10
N ALA A 226 -11.46 -1.05 -5.90
CA ALA A 226 -10.97 -0.19 -6.97
C ALA A 226 -12.06 0.09 -8.02
N TRP A 227 -12.81 -0.95 -8.43
CA TRP A 227 -13.95 -0.81 -9.34
C TRP A 227 -15.01 0.16 -8.80
N ILE A 228 -15.45 -0.03 -7.55
CA ILE A 228 -16.42 0.86 -6.91
C ILE A 228 -15.87 2.30 -6.84
N GLY A 229 -14.57 2.45 -6.57
CA GLY A 229 -13.90 3.75 -6.55
C GLY A 229 -13.98 4.53 -7.87
N LEU A 230 -14.14 3.86 -9.01
CA LEU A 230 -14.32 4.53 -10.31
C LEU A 230 -15.62 5.35 -10.39
N PHE A 231 -16.62 5.02 -9.59
CA PHE A 231 -17.92 5.70 -9.53
C PHE A 231 -17.99 6.72 -8.39
N ALA A 232 -17.04 6.70 -7.45
CA ALA A 232 -17.00 7.64 -6.33
C ALA A 232 -16.56 9.03 -6.82
N ASN A 233 -17.41 10.03 -6.66
CA ASN A 233 -17.11 11.41 -7.04
C ASN A 233 -16.77 12.31 -5.86
N ARG A 234 -17.03 11.84 -4.62
CA ARG A 234 -16.80 12.58 -3.37
C ARG A 234 -16.35 11.64 -2.28
N ARG A 235 -15.69 12.20 -1.27
CA ARG A 235 -15.27 11.47 -0.06
C ARG A 235 -16.46 10.85 0.69
N GLU A 236 -17.62 11.48 0.58
CA GLU A 236 -18.90 11.00 1.15
C GLU A 236 -19.42 9.74 0.44
N ASP A 237 -19.00 9.53 -0.82
CA ASP A 237 -19.28 8.34 -1.60
C ASP A 237 -18.33 7.17 -1.30
N ALA A 238 -17.41 7.33 -0.34
CA ALA A 238 -16.48 6.27 0.05
C ALA A 238 -17.26 5.00 0.39
N PRO A 239 -17.11 3.92 -0.39
CA PRO A 239 -18.14 2.89 -0.54
C PRO A 239 -18.41 2.09 0.72
N LEU A 240 -17.51 2.13 1.68
CA LEU A 240 -17.61 1.23 2.84
C LEU A 240 -17.62 1.96 4.18
N THR A 241 -17.28 3.25 4.22
CA THR A 241 -17.34 4.04 5.47
C THR A 241 -18.70 4.71 5.68
N SER A 242 -19.48 4.89 4.62
CA SER A 242 -20.83 5.49 4.63
C SER A 242 -21.96 4.49 4.33
N ALA A 243 -21.70 3.21 4.42
CA ALA A 243 -22.67 2.14 4.14
C ALA A 243 -23.99 2.21 4.94
N GLY A 244 -24.07 3.06 5.94
CA GLY A 244 -25.32 3.38 6.65
C GLY A 244 -26.11 4.58 6.07
N GLN A 245 -25.62 5.23 5.02
CA GLN A 245 -26.26 6.39 4.35
C GLN A 245 -26.16 6.30 2.83
N ALA A 246 -26.19 5.07 2.27
CA ALA A 246 -26.30 4.90 0.82
C ALA A 246 -27.64 5.50 0.38
N SER A 247 -27.59 6.77 -0.08
CA SER A 247 -28.67 7.32 -0.87
C SER A 247 -28.83 6.48 -2.11
N ASP A 248 -30.06 6.14 -2.49
CA ASP A 248 -30.36 5.48 -3.77
C ASP A 248 -29.62 6.20 -4.90
N GLY A 249 -28.76 5.47 -5.61
CA GLY A 249 -27.95 6.01 -6.71
C GLY A 249 -26.49 6.39 -6.39
N GLY A 250 -25.97 6.06 -5.19
CA GLY A 250 -24.58 6.28 -4.83
C GLY A 250 -23.59 5.40 -5.63
N ALA A 251 -22.28 5.68 -5.48
CA ALA A 251 -21.21 4.99 -6.21
C ALA A 251 -21.28 3.46 -6.10
N LEU A 252 -21.54 2.95 -4.90
CA LEU A 252 -21.69 1.52 -4.64
C LEU A 252 -22.83 0.92 -5.45
N GLU A 253 -24.02 1.56 -5.43
CA GLU A 253 -25.20 1.11 -6.15
C GLU A 253 -24.95 1.04 -7.66
N GLN A 254 -24.39 2.12 -8.22
CA GLN A 254 -24.08 2.21 -9.64
C GLN A 254 -23.08 1.13 -10.07
N ALA A 255 -22.01 0.93 -9.28
CA ALA A 255 -20.99 -0.07 -9.57
C ALA A 255 -21.54 -1.50 -9.53
N LEU A 256 -22.35 -1.84 -8.53
CA LEU A 256 -22.91 -3.17 -8.36
C LEU A 256 -24.01 -3.47 -9.38
N SER A 257 -24.90 -2.51 -9.67
CA SER A 257 -25.96 -2.68 -10.67
C SER A 257 -25.38 -2.95 -12.04
N LEU A 258 -24.34 -2.19 -12.45
CA LEU A 258 -23.69 -2.41 -13.74
C LEU A 258 -23.07 -3.81 -13.86
N LEU A 259 -22.38 -4.28 -12.80
CA LEU A 259 -21.81 -5.63 -12.79
C LEU A 259 -22.90 -6.71 -12.92
N ALA A 260 -24.04 -6.53 -12.28
CA ALA A 260 -25.14 -7.48 -12.34
C ALA A 260 -25.87 -7.48 -13.69
N GLU A 261 -26.18 -6.29 -14.22
CA GLU A 261 -26.92 -6.10 -15.46
C GLU A 261 -26.12 -6.56 -16.68
N ALA A 262 -24.82 -6.26 -16.71
CA ALA A 262 -23.93 -6.55 -17.84
C ALA A 262 -22.96 -7.72 -17.58
N ARG A 263 -23.31 -8.62 -16.66
CA ARG A 263 -22.46 -9.74 -16.22
C ARG A 263 -21.89 -10.59 -17.35
N SER A 264 -22.69 -10.90 -18.36
CA SER A 264 -22.26 -11.76 -19.49
C SER A 264 -21.07 -11.23 -20.27
N GLY A 265 -20.85 -9.90 -20.21
CA GLY A 265 -19.71 -9.24 -20.84
C GLY A 265 -18.49 -9.08 -19.92
N ILE A 266 -18.51 -9.62 -18.68
CA ILE A 266 -17.39 -9.57 -17.77
C ILE A 266 -16.48 -10.79 -17.99
N ARG A 267 -15.17 -10.54 -18.07
CA ARG A 267 -14.13 -11.56 -18.08
C ARG A 267 -13.52 -11.65 -16.69
N SER A 268 -13.95 -12.63 -15.90
CA SER A 268 -13.42 -12.84 -14.54
C SER A 268 -12.35 -13.91 -14.55
N GLY A 269 -11.21 -13.63 -13.91
CA GLY A 269 -10.13 -14.59 -13.77
C GLY A 269 -8.77 -13.96 -13.49
N PRO A 270 -7.74 -14.79 -13.24
CA PRO A 270 -6.40 -14.30 -12.92
C PRO A 270 -5.75 -13.60 -14.13
N LEU A 271 -5.12 -12.46 -13.89
CA LEU A 271 -4.46 -11.63 -14.90
C LEU A 271 -3.08 -12.20 -15.28
N THR A 272 -3.08 -13.38 -15.89
CA THR A 272 -1.86 -14.09 -16.32
C THR A 272 -1.19 -13.45 -17.54
N PRO A 273 0.06 -13.81 -17.89
CA PRO A 273 0.68 -13.38 -19.15
C PRO A 273 -0.14 -13.78 -20.40
N ALA A 274 -0.85 -14.91 -20.36
CA ALA A 274 -1.75 -15.30 -21.45
C ALA A 274 -2.95 -14.36 -21.55
N PHE A 275 -3.57 -14.03 -20.42
CA PHE A 275 -4.63 -13.03 -20.35
C PHE A 275 -4.21 -11.69 -21.00
N TRP A 276 -3.04 -11.16 -20.66
CA TRP A 276 -2.59 -9.87 -21.19
C TRP A 276 -2.42 -9.87 -22.71
N ARG A 277 -1.98 -10.99 -23.30
CA ARG A 277 -1.94 -11.13 -24.76
C ARG A 277 -3.34 -11.17 -25.39
N SER A 278 -4.26 -11.94 -24.81
CA SER A 278 -5.66 -11.96 -25.26
C SER A 278 -6.33 -10.59 -25.09
N PHE A 279 -6.05 -9.90 -24.00
CA PHE A 279 -6.56 -8.55 -23.76
C PHE A 279 -6.03 -7.56 -24.80
N ALA A 280 -4.74 -7.60 -25.13
CA ALA A 280 -4.17 -6.79 -26.21
C ALA A 280 -4.78 -7.13 -27.57
N ALA A 281 -5.18 -8.39 -27.81
CA ALA A 281 -5.90 -8.82 -29.01
C ALA A 281 -7.41 -8.47 -29.03
N GLY A 282 -7.92 -7.73 -28.03
CA GLY A 282 -9.29 -7.23 -28.02
C GLY A 282 -10.29 -8.09 -27.25
N GLU A 283 -9.86 -8.97 -26.34
CA GLU A 283 -10.78 -9.81 -25.55
C GLU A 283 -11.70 -8.99 -24.63
N ALA A 284 -11.26 -7.80 -24.18
CA ALA A 284 -12.08 -6.87 -23.41
C ALA A 284 -11.70 -5.41 -23.68
N ALA A 285 -12.61 -4.49 -23.40
CA ALA A 285 -12.39 -3.04 -23.54
C ALA A 285 -11.55 -2.46 -22.40
N ALA A 286 -11.74 -2.96 -21.17
CA ALA A 286 -11.06 -2.47 -19.98
C ALA A 286 -10.65 -3.61 -19.05
N VAL A 287 -9.58 -3.40 -18.29
CA VAL A 287 -9.22 -4.27 -17.17
C VAL A 287 -8.87 -3.44 -15.92
N VAL A 288 -9.40 -3.83 -14.77
CA VAL A 288 -8.98 -3.29 -13.47
C VAL A 288 -7.83 -4.16 -12.94
N ALA A 289 -6.66 -3.56 -12.76
CA ALA A 289 -5.45 -4.28 -12.41
C ALA A 289 -4.57 -3.46 -11.45
N ARG A 290 -3.69 -4.13 -10.71
CA ARG A 290 -2.63 -3.47 -9.96
C ARG A 290 -1.65 -2.78 -10.92
N ASN A 291 -1.13 -1.60 -10.54
CA ASN A 291 -0.18 -0.84 -11.37
C ASN A 291 1.05 -1.67 -11.76
N SER A 292 1.57 -2.48 -10.84
CA SER A 292 2.71 -3.37 -11.11
C SER A 292 2.39 -4.41 -12.18
N ALA A 293 1.21 -5.01 -12.12
CA ALA A 293 0.75 -6.01 -13.10
C ALA A 293 0.60 -5.38 -14.49
N ALA A 294 -0.06 -4.21 -14.58
CA ALA A 294 -0.23 -3.46 -15.81
C ALA A 294 1.12 -3.03 -16.42
N THR A 295 1.99 -2.43 -15.60
CA THR A 295 3.33 -1.98 -16.04
C THR A 295 4.19 -3.13 -16.55
N ARG A 296 4.18 -4.27 -15.85
CA ARG A 296 4.91 -5.47 -16.25
C ARG A 296 4.35 -6.06 -17.56
N ALA A 297 3.04 -6.09 -17.69
CA ALA A 297 2.39 -6.55 -18.93
C ALA A 297 2.85 -5.73 -20.14
N LEU A 298 2.80 -4.41 -20.06
CA LEU A 298 3.24 -3.53 -21.16
C LEU A 298 4.74 -3.70 -21.51
N ARG A 299 5.58 -4.05 -20.53
CA ARG A 299 7.01 -4.31 -20.79
C ARG A 299 7.28 -5.65 -21.46
N THR A 300 6.38 -6.63 -21.29
CA THR A 300 6.55 -8.01 -21.78
C THR A 300 5.82 -8.28 -23.09
N LEU A 301 4.83 -7.49 -23.43
CA LEU A 301 4.11 -7.55 -24.70
C LEU A 301 4.98 -7.04 -25.86
N SER A 302 4.69 -7.50 -27.08
CA SER A 302 5.31 -6.97 -28.30
C SER A 302 4.96 -5.49 -28.49
N GLY A 303 5.73 -4.76 -29.29
CA GLY A 303 5.49 -3.34 -29.52
C GLY A 303 4.08 -3.00 -30.02
N SER A 304 3.52 -3.82 -30.92
CA SER A 304 2.14 -3.64 -31.42
C SER A 304 1.08 -3.97 -30.37
N GLU A 305 1.27 -5.06 -29.60
CA GLU A 305 0.35 -5.42 -28.52
C GLU A 305 0.36 -4.37 -27.40
N ALA A 306 1.55 -3.88 -27.02
CA ALA A 306 1.67 -2.82 -26.02
C ALA A 306 1.05 -1.50 -26.47
N ALA A 307 1.16 -1.16 -27.78
CA ALA A 307 0.59 0.06 -28.34
C ALA A 307 -0.95 0.07 -28.36
N ALA A 308 -1.58 -1.11 -28.34
CA ALA A 308 -3.03 -1.23 -28.21
C ALA A 308 -3.54 -0.95 -26.80
N LEU A 309 -2.66 -0.81 -25.80
CA LEU A 309 -3.03 -0.67 -24.39
C LEU A 309 -2.64 0.68 -23.82
N ALA A 310 -3.52 1.29 -23.05
CA ALA A 310 -3.27 2.53 -22.33
C ALA A 310 -3.56 2.36 -20.83
N ILE A 311 -2.59 2.69 -19.98
CA ILE A 311 -2.79 2.71 -18.52
C ILE A 311 -3.39 4.04 -18.11
N ASP A 312 -4.58 3.98 -17.51
CA ASP A 312 -5.29 5.13 -16.93
C ASP A 312 -5.15 5.14 -15.41
N ARG A 313 -4.48 6.16 -14.93
CA ARG A 313 -4.22 6.41 -13.50
C ARG A 313 -5.11 7.50 -12.93
N SER A 314 -6.10 7.99 -13.67
CA SER A 314 -7.00 9.06 -13.23
C SER A 314 -7.76 8.73 -11.95
N ALA A 315 -7.98 7.44 -11.67
CA ALA A 315 -8.56 6.96 -10.43
C ALA A 315 -7.78 7.41 -9.18
N TRP A 316 -6.46 7.66 -9.30
CA TRP A 316 -5.62 8.11 -8.18
C TRP A 316 -5.89 9.56 -7.75
N ASN A 317 -6.60 10.32 -8.55
CA ASN A 317 -7.09 11.66 -8.22
C ASN A 317 -8.41 11.66 -7.46
N ARG A 318 -9.00 10.49 -7.24
CA ARG A 318 -10.28 10.34 -6.54
C ARG A 318 -10.05 10.17 -5.04
N ASP A 319 -11.09 10.46 -4.27
CA ASP A 319 -11.03 10.36 -2.80
C ASP A 319 -10.89 8.92 -2.29
N PHE A 320 -11.09 7.94 -3.17
CA PHE A 320 -11.00 6.53 -2.85
C PHE A 320 -9.87 5.86 -3.63
N VAL A 321 -8.71 5.71 -2.99
CA VAL A 321 -7.59 4.93 -3.52
C VAL A 321 -7.04 4.03 -2.42
N TRP A 322 -7.00 2.72 -2.69
CA TRP A 322 -6.27 1.77 -1.84
C TRP A 322 -4.81 1.75 -2.29
N PRO A 323 -3.86 2.18 -1.45
CA PRO A 323 -2.46 2.26 -1.87
C PRO A 323 -1.83 0.88 -2.08
N GLY A 324 -2.36 -0.18 -1.44
CA GLY A 324 -1.75 -1.51 -1.51
C GLY A 324 -0.31 -1.53 -1.03
N GLY A 325 0.44 -2.52 -1.48
CA GLY A 325 1.87 -2.62 -1.23
C GLY A 325 2.25 -3.54 -0.09
N VAL A 326 3.55 -3.55 0.17
CA VAL A 326 4.21 -4.40 1.17
C VAL A 326 5.01 -3.54 2.13
N SER A 327 4.94 -3.89 3.40
CA SER A 327 5.73 -3.26 4.46
C SER A 327 6.66 -4.27 5.12
N ILE A 328 7.76 -3.77 5.67
CA ILE A 328 8.71 -4.51 6.49
C ILE A 328 8.28 -4.37 7.94
N VAL A 329 8.12 -5.49 8.63
CA VAL A 329 7.81 -5.56 10.06
C VAL A 329 8.89 -6.35 10.79
N LEU A 330 9.19 -5.95 12.03
CA LEU A 330 10.17 -6.58 12.88
C LEU A 330 9.47 -7.47 13.90
N SER A 331 9.94 -8.69 14.06
CA SER A 331 9.42 -9.65 15.03
C SER A 331 9.68 -9.20 16.46
N ALA A 332 8.68 -9.27 17.32
CA ALA A 332 8.84 -9.07 18.76
C ALA A 332 9.76 -10.14 19.41
N LYS A 333 10.06 -11.23 18.69
CA LYS A 333 10.88 -12.35 19.16
C LYS A 333 12.32 -12.29 18.64
N THR A 334 12.67 -11.30 17.80
CA THR A 334 14.04 -11.14 17.30
C THR A 334 15.04 -10.91 18.43
N LYS A 335 16.21 -11.51 18.29
CA LYS A 335 17.36 -11.29 19.19
C LYS A 335 18.38 -10.32 18.57
N HIS A 336 18.18 -9.94 17.32
CA HIS A 336 19.09 -9.13 16.51
C HIS A 336 18.42 -7.82 16.05
N GLU A 337 17.76 -7.13 16.99
CA GLU A 337 16.91 -5.97 16.72
C GLU A 337 17.67 -4.86 15.96
N GLU A 338 18.90 -4.54 16.38
CA GLU A 338 19.71 -3.50 15.72
C GLU A 338 20.05 -3.87 14.28
N ALA A 339 20.50 -5.09 14.03
CA ALA A 339 20.80 -5.58 12.68
C ALA A 339 19.52 -5.61 11.81
N ALA A 340 18.38 -5.99 12.39
CA ALA A 340 17.09 -5.98 11.70
C ALA A 340 16.66 -4.56 11.31
N ARG A 341 16.87 -3.57 12.18
CA ARG A 341 16.61 -2.15 11.91
C ARG A 341 17.48 -1.61 10.79
N VAL A 342 18.79 -1.90 10.82
CA VAL A 342 19.74 -1.49 9.76
C VAL A 342 19.33 -2.09 8.42
N TRP A 343 18.98 -3.38 8.39
CA TRP A 343 18.52 -4.05 7.18
C TRP A 343 17.23 -3.42 6.64
N ALA A 344 16.23 -3.20 7.49
CA ALA A 344 14.96 -2.60 7.11
C ALA A 344 15.14 -1.18 6.54
N ALA A 345 15.96 -0.35 7.18
CA ALA A 345 16.26 1.01 6.71
C ALA A 345 16.93 0.99 5.33
N GLU A 346 17.86 0.05 5.09
CA GLU A 346 18.51 -0.07 3.80
C GLU A 346 17.56 -0.58 2.71
N MET A 347 16.75 -1.60 2.98
CA MET A 347 15.79 -2.15 2.01
C MET A 347 14.72 -1.12 1.62
N THR A 348 14.50 -0.10 2.44
CA THR A 348 13.55 1.00 2.17
C THR A 348 14.23 2.30 1.74
N SER A 349 15.55 2.28 1.50
CA SER A 349 16.29 3.42 0.96
C SER A 349 15.75 3.85 -0.40
N LYS A 350 15.93 5.14 -0.74
CA LYS A 350 15.45 5.72 -2.02
C LYS A 350 15.98 4.94 -3.23
N ASP A 351 17.24 4.52 -3.21
CA ASP A 351 17.85 3.76 -4.30
C ASP A 351 17.20 2.37 -4.46
N ASN A 352 16.94 1.68 -3.36
CA ASN A 352 16.27 0.40 -3.36
C ASN A 352 14.79 0.50 -3.77
N GLN A 353 14.09 1.58 -3.39
CA GLN A 353 12.74 1.86 -3.88
C GLN A 353 12.73 2.09 -5.40
N LEU A 354 13.69 2.86 -5.94
CA LEU A 354 13.83 3.07 -7.38
C LEU A 354 14.15 1.79 -8.14
N GLN A 355 15.04 0.97 -7.60
CA GLN A 355 15.35 -0.33 -8.17
C GLN A 355 14.12 -1.23 -8.21
N ASN A 356 13.38 -1.31 -7.09
CA ASN A 356 12.14 -2.08 -7.00
C ASN A 356 11.12 -1.63 -8.05
N TYR A 357 10.90 -0.32 -8.20
CA TYR A 357 10.01 0.25 -9.23
C TYR A 357 10.43 -0.15 -10.65
N ARG A 358 11.72 -0.01 -10.97
CA ARG A 358 12.24 -0.34 -12.31
C ARG A 358 12.08 -1.81 -12.65
N GLN A 359 12.23 -2.70 -11.67
CA GLN A 359 12.14 -4.14 -11.88
C GLN A 359 10.69 -4.65 -11.85
N THR A 360 9.91 -4.22 -10.88
CA THR A 360 8.61 -4.80 -10.58
C THR A 360 7.41 -3.95 -11.02
N GLY A 361 7.60 -2.64 -11.22
CA GLY A 361 6.52 -1.68 -11.45
C GLY A 361 5.81 -1.23 -10.17
N ARG A 362 6.23 -1.70 -8.97
CA ARG A 362 5.70 -1.23 -7.70
C ARG A 362 6.20 0.17 -7.39
N LEU A 363 5.31 1.04 -6.95
CA LEU A 363 5.60 2.46 -6.78
C LEU A 363 6.42 2.72 -5.52
N PRO A 364 7.37 3.65 -5.56
CA PRO A 364 8.05 4.14 -4.37
C PRO A 364 7.10 4.76 -3.37
N VAL A 365 7.43 4.66 -2.08
CA VAL A 365 6.65 5.31 -1.00
C VAL A 365 7.12 6.73 -0.70
N SER A 366 8.36 7.07 -1.05
CA SER A 366 8.95 8.39 -0.82
C SER A 366 8.45 9.42 -1.82
N ARG A 367 7.77 10.46 -1.35
CA ARG A 367 7.22 11.55 -2.20
C ARG A 367 8.30 12.29 -3.00
N SER A 368 9.49 12.47 -2.42
CA SER A 368 10.59 13.15 -3.09
C SER A 368 11.06 12.45 -4.36
N LEU A 369 10.85 11.14 -4.49
CA LEU A 369 11.20 10.37 -5.70
C LEU A 369 10.30 10.69 -6.90
N TYR A 370 9.18 11.36 -6.68
CA TYR A 370 8.27 11.83 -7.72
C TYR A 370 8.59 13.24 -8.21
N SER A 371 9.74 13.79 -7.85
CA SER A 371 10.24 15.05 -8.39
C SER A 371 10.95 14.84 -9.75
N GLU A 372 11.00 15.89 -10.59
CA GLU A 372 11.59 15.84 -11.93
C GLU A 372 13.03 15.29 -11.98
N ALA A 373 13.78 15.43 -10.86
CA ALA A 373 15.16 14.98 -10.76
C ALA A 373 15.37 13.47 -10.90
N TYR A 374 14.36 12.64 -10.67
CA TYR A 374 14.48 11.18 -10.63
C TYR A 374 13.90 10.45 -11.84
N GLY A 375 13.29 11.15 -12.79
CA GLY A 375 12.81 10.57 -14.06
C GLY A 375 11.66 9.56 -13.93
N ILE A 376 11.11 9.36 -12.73
CA ILE A 376 9.90 8.54 -12.53
C ILE A 376 8.68 9.33 -12.98
N VAL A 377 8.80 10.62 -13.01
CA VAL A 377 7.74 11.60 -13.03
C VAL A 377 7.12 11.76 -14.41
N GLU A 378 7.86 11.58 -15.50
CA GLU A 378 7.28 11.73 -16.84
C GLU A 378 6.13 10.73 -17.09
N ALA A 379 6.24 9.53 -16.53
CA ALA A 379 5.18 8.53 -16.60
C ALA A 379 4.03 8.74 -15.58
N LEU A 380 4.25 9.56 -14.54
CA LEU A 380 3.33 9.74 -13.42
C LEU A 380 2.93 11.20 -13.18
N SER A 381 3.62 12.18 -13.75
CA SER A 381 3.37 13.61 -13.54
C SER A 381 1.99 14.06 -14.01
N ASP A 382 1.48 13.47 -15.09
CA ASP A 382 0.13 13.72 -15.60
C ASP A 382 -0.92 12.88 -14.85
N SER A 383 -0.52 11.92 -14.03
CA SER A 383 -1.39 10.92 -13.43
C SER A 383 -1.89 11.25 -12.03
N GLY A 384 -1.60 12.46 -11.50
CA GLY A 384 -2.30 12.95 -10.33
C GLY A 384 -1.88 12.40 -8.98
N LEU A 385 -0.66 11.88 -8.81
CA LEU A 385 -0.13 11.57 -7.47
C LEU A 385 -0.06 12.79 -6.53
N ARG A 386 -0.20 14.01 -7.09
CA ARG A 386 -0.40 15.23 -6.30
C ARG A 386 -1.73 15.23 -5.53
N GLY A 387 -2.70 14.46 -6.00
CA GLY A 387 -4.01 14.25 -5.39
C GLY A 387 -4.16 12.93 -4.64
N PHE A 388 -3.09 12.16 -4.43
CA PHE A 388 -3.16 10.90 -3.68
C PHE A 388 -3.80 11.19 -2.31
N PRO A 389 -4.88 10.47 -1.91
CA PRO A 389 -5.66 10.81 -0.73
C PRO A 389 -4.82 10.69 0.54
N ASN A 390 -5.10 11.56 1.51
CA ASN A 390 -4.41 11.56 2.79
C ASN A 390 -4.90 10.44 3.73
N GLU A 391 -6.11 9.93 3.48
CA GLU A 391 -6.67 8.85 4.29
C GLU A 391 -7.05 7.66 3.40
N PRO A 392 -6.81 6.42 3.84
CA PRO A 392 -7.26 5.24 3.12
C PRO A 392 -8.79 5.19 3.10
N ALA A 393 -9.33 4.58 2.09
CA ALA A 393 -10.75 4.37 1.90
C ALA A 393 -11.40 3.50 2.98
N LEU A 394 -10.64 2.57 3.53
CA LEU A 394 -11.03 1.74 4.67
C LEU A 394 -10.31 2.26 5.92
N ALA A 395 -11.00 2.25 7.05
CA ALA A 395 -10.34 2.46 8.33
C ALA A 395 -9.26 1.39 8.50
N SER A 396 -8.08 1.80 8.96
CA SER A 396 -7.04 0.86 9.36
C SER A 396 -7.46 0.20 10.68
N GLY A 397 -7.25 -1.12 10.77
CA GLY A 397 -7.57 -1.86 11.99
C GLY A 397 -7.21 -3.34 11.86
N PRO A 398 -7.16 -4.07 12.97
CA PRO A 398 -6.73 -5.48 12.97
C PRO A 398 -7.68 -6.40 12.18
N GLU A 399 -8.92 -6.00 11.99
CA GLU A 399 -9.94 -6.79 11.32
C GLU A 399 -9.99 -6.58 9.80
N VAL A 400 -9.23 -5.62 9.25
CA VAL A 400 -9.28 -5.27 7.82
C VAL A 400 -8.98 -6.48 6.95
N ALA A 401 -7.93 -7.22 7.27
CA ALA A 401 -7.52 -8.37 6.47
C ALA A 401 -8.58 -9.48 6.44
N SER A 402 -9.17 -9.85 7.58
CA SER A 402 -10.22 -10.86 7.64
C SER A 402 -11.50 -10.42 6.92
N ARG A 403 -11.90 -9.17 7.08
CA ARG A 403 -13.08 -8.62 6.39
C ARG A 403 -12.89 -8.50 4.88
N LEU A 404 -11.67 -8.19 4.40
CA LEU A 404 -11.36 -8.25 2.97
C LEU A 404 -11.50 -9.66 2.42
N ALA A 405 -11.15 -10.68 3.21
CA ALA A 405 -11.35 -12.07 2.82
C ALA A 405 -12.83 -12.45 2.69
N GLU A 406 -13.65 -12.05 3.65
CA GLU A 406 -15.10 -12.26 3.61
C GLU A 406 -15.74 -11.55 2.43
N ILE A 407 -15.35 -10.30 2.15
CA ILE A 407 -15.80 -9.57 0.96
C ILE A 407 -15.33 -10.25 -0.33
N GLY A 408 -14.14 -10.84 -0.33
CA GLY A 408 -13.64 -11.61 -1.48
C GLY A 408 -14.53 -12.78 -1.84
N ALA A 409 -15.03 -13.52 -0.84
CA ALA A 409 -15.99 -14.60 -1.06
C ALA A 409 -17.33 -14.09 -1.64
N LEU A 410 -17.84 -12.99 -1.10
CA LEU A 410 -19.04 -12.34 -1.61
C LEU A 410 -18.85 -11.77 -3.02
N TRP A 411 -17.66 -11.23 -3.31
CA TRP A 411 -17.29 -10.69 -4.60
C TRP A 411 -17.32 -11.75 -5.70
N SER A 412 -16.76 -12.91 -5.48
CA SER A 412 -16.83 -14.03 -6.40
C SER A 412 -18.29 -14.43 -6.69
N GLY A 413 -19.12 -14.50 -5.64
CA GLY A 413 -20.55 -14.81 -5.77
C GLY A 413 -21.35 -13.75 -6.55
N LEU A 414 -20.98 -12.48 -6.47
CA LEU A 414 -21.59 -11.42 -7.28
C LEU A 414 -21.24 -11.59 -8.75
N LEU A 415 -19.97 -11.89 -9.07
CA LEU A 415 -19.51 -12.07 -10.44
C LEU A 415 -20.11 -13.30 -11.13
N ASP A 416 -20.23 -14.44 -10.42
CA ASP A 416 -20.81 -15.65 -10.96
C ASP A 416 -22.35 -15.68 -10.90
N GLY A 417 -22.97 -14.74 -10.17
CA GLY A 417 -24.40 -14.57 -10.04
C GLY A 417 -25.06 -15.43 -8.97
N SER A 418 -24.28 -16.12 -8.15
CA SER A 418 -24.79 -16.87 -6.99
C SER A 418 -25.25 -15.97 -5.83
N VAL A 419 -24.75 -14.72 -5.80
CA VAL A 419 -25.16 -13.67 -4.85
C VAL A 419 -25.77 -12.51 -5.62
N ALA A 420 -27.03 -12.16 -5.31
CA ALA A 420 -27.70 -11.00 -5.90
C ALA A 420 -27.11 -9.70 -5.33
N PRO A 421 -27.13 -8.56 -6.09
CA PRO A 421 -26.57 -7.28 -5.66
C PRO A 421 -27.12 -6.78 -4.33
N GLU A 422 -28.43 -6.91 -4.10
CA GLU A 422 -29.11 -6.48 -2.87
C GLU A 422 -28.63 -7.30 -1.65
N ARG A 423 -28.47 -8.61 -1.85
CA ARG A 423 -27.93 -9.50 -0.81
C ARG A 423 -26.46 -9.18 -0.53
N TRP A 424 -25.67 -8.96 -1.58
CA TRP A 424 -24.28 -8.54 -1.47
C TRP A 424 -24.15 -7.23 -0.68
N LYS A 425 -24.96 -6.23 -1.02
CA LYS A 425 -25.00 -4.93 -0.36
C LYS A 425 -25.34 -5.04 1.14
N ALA A 426 -26.33 -5.87 1.47
CA ALA A 426 -26.72 -6.09 2.86
C ALA A 426 -25.58 -6.73 3.68
N LEU A 427 -24.93 -7.77 3.15
CA LEU A 427 -23.82 -8.45 3.79
C LEU A 427 -22.58 -7.56 3.92
N ALA A 428 -22.24 -6.82 2.89
CA ALA A 428 -21.14 -5.86 2.94
C ALA A 428 -21.39 -4.73 3.96
N THR A 429 -22.63 -4.24 4.05
CA THR A 429 -23.02 -3.24 5.05
C THR A 429 -22.86 -3.78 6.47
N GLU A 430 -23.22 -5.03 6.71
CA GLU A 430 -23.05 -5.69 8.00
C GLU A 430 -21.57 -5.84 8.36
N LEU A 431 -20.76 -6.34 7.41
CA LEU A 431 -19.30 -6.50 7.59
C LEU A 431 -18.58 -5.19 7.93
N PHE A 432 -19.04 -4.06 7.37
CA PHE A 432 -18.40 -2.76 7.57
C PHE A 432 -19.09 -1.87 8.61
N ALA A 433 -20.21 -2.27 9.17
CA ALA A 433 -20.93 -1.50 10.19
C ALA A 433 -20.08 -1.27 11.45
N ASP A 434 -19.25 -2.22 11.80
CA ASP A 434 -18.44 -2.19 13.02
C ASP A 434 -17.19 -1.31 12.90
N PHE A 435 -16.69 -1.01 11.68
CA PHE A 435 -15.56 -0.08 11.48
C PHE A 435 -15.81 1.35 12.01
N LYS A 436 -17.08 1.71 12.25
CA LYS A 436 -17.43 3.02 12.81
C LYS A 436 -17.41 3.07 14.35
N ARG A 437 -17.35 1.92 15.04
CA ARG A 437 -17.46 1.86 16.50
C ARG A 437 -16.13 2.07 17.21
N ASP A 438 -15.00 1.85 16.55
CA ASP A 438 -13.67 1.83 17.17
C ASP A 438 -12.85 3.10 16.89
N ARG A 439 -13.52 4.23 16.57
CA ARG A 439 -12.88 5.55 16.44
C ARG A 439 -13.11 6.42 17.65
#